data_f287744d26ecbb6c37aa364ae7f8233d
#
_entry.id   f287744d26ecbb6c37aa364ae7f8233d
#
_cell.length_a   1.000
_cell.length_b   1.000
_cell.length_c   1.000
_cell.angle_alpha   90.00
_cell.angle_beta   90.00
_cell.angle_gamma   90.00
#
_symmetry.space_group_name_H-M   'P 1'
#
loop_
_entity.id
_entity.type
_entity.pdbx_description
1 polymer ?
#
loop_
_entity_poly.entity_id
_entity_poly.type
_entity_poly.pdbx_seq_one_letter_code
_entity_poly.pdbx_strand_id
1 'polypeptide(L)'
;VGLKQKVLFMKFISYSHNGEHKFGILNNDLITDLTGKISGATSLKDLILKKGISEAKKYASTNPGDLSVKDIEYLPLIPNPGKIICVGLNYSEHVKETNRTVEENPVIFHRFPESQTAHLQSIQRPIASDNLDFEGEMAVIMGEAGKHIKPEDALKHIVGYSCYNE
;
A
#
# COMPACT_ATOMS: atom_id res chain seq x y z
N VAL A 1 -30.46 -3.37 21.54
CA VAL A 1 -29.01 -3.27 21.76
C VAL A 1 -28.37 -3.52 20.39
N GLY A 2 -28.03 -2.42 19.67
CA GLY A 2 -27.45 -2.52 18.33
C GLY A 2 -26.04 -3.08 18.41
N LEU A 3 -25.80 -4.19 17.77
CA LEU A 3 -24.48 -4.70 17.44
C LEU A 3 -23.78 -3.64 16.55
N LYS A 4 -22.87 -2.83 17.12
CA LYS A 4 -21.94 -2.03 16.34
C LYS A 4 -21.13 -3.03 15.50
N GLN A 5 -21.40 -3.05 14.20
CA GLN A 5 -20.63 -3.83 13.25
C GLN A 5 -19.18 -3.31 13.35
N LYS A 6 -18.30 -4.11 13.98
CA LYS A 6 -16.89 -3.80 14.11
C LYS A 6 -16.33 -3.81 12.68
N VAL A 7 -16.04 -2.64 12.13
CA VAL A 7 -15.35 -2.56 10.83
C VAL A 7 -14.00 -3.21 11.04
N LEU A 8 -13.86 -4.42 10.57
CA LEU A 8 -12.62 -5.18 10.66
C LEU A 8 -11.72 -4.66 9.53
N PHE A 9 -10.81 -3.73 9.87
CA PHE A 9 -9.76 -3.34 8.94
C PHE A 9 -8.84 -4.53 8.72
N MET A 10 -8.71 -4.97 7.48
CA MET A 10 -7.77 -6.01 7.11
C MET A 10 -6.49 -5.40 6.60
N LYS A 11 -5.37 -5.91 7.09
CA LYS A 11 -4.03 -5.49 6.67
C LYS A 11 -3.50 -6.50 5.67
N PHE A 12 -3.39 -6.10 4.41
CA PHE A 12 -2.68 -6.88 3.41
C PHE A 12 -1.19 -6.60 3.49
N ILE A 13 -0.38 -7.61 3.24
CA ILE A 13 1.08 -7.50 3.16
C ILE A 13 1.61 -8.26 1.97
N SER A 14 2.75 -7.81 1.45
CA SER A 14 3.61 -8.59 0.56
C SER A 14 4.90 -8.93 1.30
N TYR A 15 5.40 -10.13 1.12
CA TYR A 15 6.55 -10.63 1.86
C TYR A 15 7.34 -11.68 1.07
N SER A 16 8.58 -11.92 1.48
CA SER A 16 9.38 -13.05 1.05
C SER A 16 9.44 -14.08 2.18
N HIS A 17 9.25 -15.34 1.85
CA HIS A 17 9.43 -16.46 2.77
C HIS A 17 10.10 -17.60 2.02
N ASN A 18 11.23 -18.06 2.54
CA ASN A 18 12.08 -19.08 1.91
C ASN A 18 12.49 -18.74 0.47
N GLY A 19 12.75 -17.44 0.19
CA GLY A 19 13.13 -16.94 -1.13
C GLY A 19 11.97 -16.78 -2.13
N GLU A 20 10.74 -17.11 -1.75
CA GLU A 20 9.56 -16.95 -2.59
C GLU A 20 8.79 -15.67 -2.22
N HIS A 21 8.41 -14.90 -3.24
CA HIS A 21 7.53 -13.74 -3.06
C HIS A 21 6.08 -14.18 -2.87
N LYS A 22 5.48 -13.73 -1.81
CA LYS A 22 4.12 -14.08 -1.37
C LYS A 22 3.33 -12.85 -0.95
N PHE A 23 2.04 -13.04 -0.75
CA PHE A 23 1.19 -12.01 -0.16
C PHE A 23 0.11 -12.65 0.72
N GLY A 24 -0.41 -11.87 1.66
CA GLY A 24 -1.38 -12.41 2.60
C GLY A 24 -2.11 -11.34 3.39
N ILE A 25 -2.88 -11.79 4.35
CA ILE A 25 -3.56 -10.94 5.34
C ILE A 25 -2.86 -11.14 6.68
N LEU A 26 -2.46 -10.01 7.26
CA LEU A 26 -1.86 -9.95 8.59
C LEU A 26 -2.96 -9.74 9.64
N ASN A 27 -3.01 -10.63 10.62
CA ASN A 27 -3.83 -10.51 11.82
C ASN A 27 -2.95 -10.66 13.06
N ASN A 28 -2.75 -9.57 13.80
CA ASN A 28 -1.71 -9.47 14.83
C ASN A 28 -0.34 -9.82 14.23
N ASP A 29 0.31 -10.86 14.71
CA ASP A 29 1.64 -11.30 14.27
C ASP A 29 1.59 -12.53 13.35
N LEU A 30 0.41 -12.96 12.94
CA LEU A 30 0.21 -14.12 12.08
C LEU A 30 -0.33 -13.74 10.70
N ILE A 31 0.18 -14.42 9.69
CA ILE A 31 -0.15 -14.20 8.29
C ILE A 31 -0.98 -15.37 7.77
N THR A 32 -2.12 -15.06 7.20
CA THR A 32 -2.84 -15.99 6.32
C THR A 32 -2.29 -15.82 4.91
N ASP A 33 -1.52 -16.78 4.42
CA ASP A 33 -1.00 -16.78 3.04
C ASP A 33 -2.16 -16.90 2.04
N LEU A 34 -2.18 -16.01 1.07
CA LEU A 34 -3.19 -15.96 0.00
C LEU A 34 -2.61 -16.34 -1.37
N THR A 35 -1.31 -16.59 -1.46
CA THR A 35 -0.63 -16.84 -2.73
C THR A 35 -1.20 -18.07 -3.42
N GLY A 36 -1.77 -17.88 -4.60
CA GLY A 36 -2.43 -18.94 -5.38
C GLY A 36 -3.79 -19.42 -4.85
N LYS A 37 -4.24 -18.92 -3.67
CA LYS A 37 -5.47 -19.40 -3.00
C LYS A 37 -6.74 -18.74 -3.52
N ILE A 38 -6.64 -17.51 -4.00
CA ILE A 38 -7.78 -16.72 -4.44
C ILE A 38 -7.68 -16.48 -5.94
N SER A 39 -8.56 -17.10 -6.71
CA SER A 39 -8.60 -16.97 -8.18
C SER A 39 -7.22 -17.16 -8.85
N GLY A 40 -6.33 -17.94 -8.24
CA GLY A 40 -4.96 -18.13 -8.71
C GLY A 40 -4.08 -16.87 -8.66
N ALA A 41 -4.42 -15.87 -7.84
CA ALA A 41 -3.62 -14.66 -7.69
C ALA A 41 -2.25 -14.96 -7.05
N THR A 42 -1.19 -14.45 -7.67
CA THR A 42 0.19 -14.68 -7.23
C THR A 42 0.81 -13.48 -6.51
N SER A 43 0.11 -12.34 -6.49
CA SER A 43 0.53 -11.12 -5.80
C SER A 43 -0.69 -10.30 -5.36
N LEU A 44 -0.48 -9.33 -4.45
CA LEU A 44 -1.55 -8.41 -4.07
C LEU A 44 -2.05 -7.59 -5.26
N LYS A 45 -1.16 -7.14 -6.15
CA LYS A 45 -1.54 -6.45 -7.38
C LYS A 45 -2.45 -7.34 -8.26
N ASP A 46 -2.09 -8.60 -8.43
CA ASP A 46 -2.88 -9.55 -9.22
C ASP A 46 -4.26 -9.81 -8.57
N LEU A 47 -4.31 -9.93 -7.24
CA LEU A 47 -5.56 -10.03 -6.49
C LEU A 47 -6.49 -8.82 -6.74
N ILE A 48 -5.93 -7.61 -6.71
CA ILE A 48 -6.68 -6.36 -6.95
C ILE A 48 -7.23 -6.37 -8.38
N LEU A 49 -6.39 -6.67 -9.37
CA LEU A 49 -6.80 -6.73 -10.79
C LEU A 49 -7.91 -7.76 -11.03
N LYS A 50 -7.89 -8.85 -10.30
CA LYS A 50 -8.92 -9.91 -10.34
C LYS A 50 -10.14 -9.62 -9.47
N LYS A 51 -10.19 -8.46 -8.82
CA LYS A 51 -11.27 -8.05 -7.90
C LYS A 51 -11.51 -9.03 -6.75
N GLY A 52 -10.47 -9.74 -6.33
CA GLY A 52 -10.51 -10.84 -5.36
C GLY A 52 -10.51 -10.41 -3.89
N ILE A 53 -10.55 -9.12 -3.56
CA ILE A 53 -10.44 -8.60 -2.18
C ILE A 53 -11.53 -9.16 -1.26
N SER A 54 -12.77 -9.22 -1.72
CA SER A 54 -13.90 -9.74 -0.92
C SER A 54 -13.76 -11.24 -0.66
N GLU A 55 -13.30 -12.00 -1.66
CA GLU A 55 -13.04 -13.43 -1.53
C GLU A 55 -11.87 -13.72 -0.58
N ALA A 56 -10.79 -12.92 -0.67
CA ALA A 56 -9.65 -13.00 0.23
C ALA A 56 -10.06 -12.75 1.70
N LYS A 57 -10.94 -11.77 1.95
CA LYS A 57 -11.50 -11.52 3.28
C LYS A 57 -12.28 -12.72 3.81
N LYS A 58 -13.13 -13.31 2.97
CA LYS A 58 -13.91 -14.50 3.34
C LYS A 58 -12.98 -15.68 3.62
N TYR A 59 -11.99 -15.90 2.77
CA TYR A 59 -11.01 -16.98 2.97
C TYR A 59 -10.28 -16.83 4.31
N ALA A 60 -9.75 -15.64 4.61
CA ALA A 60 -9.02 -15.41 5.86
C ALA A 60 -9.90 -15.53 7.12
N SER A 61 -11.21 -15.31 7.01
CA SER A 61 -12.13 -15.47 8.16
C SER A 61 -12.31 -16.93 8.59
N THR A 62 -12.06 -17.88 7.69
CA THR A 62 -12.18 -19.32 7.94
C THR A 62 -10.83 -20.04 7.96
N ASN A 63 -9.76 -19.38 7.58
CA ASN A 63 -8.40 -19.92 7.53
C ASN A 63 -7.47 -18.98 8.31
N PRO A 64 -7.36 -19.13 9.62
CA PRO A 64 -6.48 -18.30 10.44
C PRO A 64 -5.03 -18.49 10.00
N GLY A 65 -4.25 -17.42 10.09
CA GLY A 65 -2.83 -17.45 9.74
C GLY A 65 -2.02 -18.31 10.69
N ASP A 66 -1.00 -18.96 10.16
CA ASP A 66 -0.06 -19.82 10.86
C ASP A 66 1.41 -19.40 10.68
N LEU A 67 1.71 -18.53 9.73
CA LEU A 67 3.04 -17.99 9.46
C LEU A 67 3.29 -16.73 10.31
N SER A 68 4.35 -16.74 11.11
CA SER A 68 4.73 -15.57 11.93
C SER A 68 5.41 -14.49 11.09
N VAL A 69 5.17 -13.22 11.43
CA VAL A 69 5.90 -12.09 10.85
C VAL A 69 7.40 -12.13 11.15
N LYS A 70 7.83 -12.92 12.12
CA LYS A 70 9.26 -13.08 12.45
C LYS A 70 10.01 -13.99 11.48
N ASP A 71 9.27 -14.78 10.69
CA ASP A 71 9.81 -15.77 9.76
C ASP A 71 9.80 -15.28 8.31
N ILE A 72 9.52 -14.01 8.10
CA ILE A 72 9.43 -13.40 6.77
C ILE A 72 10.30 -12.16 6.62
N GLU A 73 10.58 -11.80 5.38
CA GLU A 73 11.08 -10.47 5.01
C GLU A 73 9.95 -9.68 4.37
N TYR A 74 9.69 -8.46 4.85
CA TYR A 74 8.70 -7.59 4.24
C TYR A 74 9.15 -7.17 2.84
N LEU A 75 8.21 -7.10 1.94
CA LEU A 75 8.36 -6.45 0.63
C LEU A 75 7.54 -5.15 0.61
N PRO A 76 7.82 -4.22 -0.31
CA PRO A 76 6.89 -3.13 -0.58
C PRO A 76 5.48 -3.69 -0.78
N LEU A 77 4.45 -2.98 -0.32
CA LEU A 77 3.07 -3.48 -0.36
C LEU A 77 2.67 -3.98 -1.76
N ILE A 78 3.06 -3.23 -2.79
CA ILE A 78 2.96 -3.62 -4.19
C ILE A 78 4.36 -3.49 -4.80
N PRO A 79 5.17 -4.57 -4.86
CA PRO A 79 6.56 -4.49 -5.32
C PRO A 79 6.72 -4.05 -6.78
N ASN A 80 5.68 -4.26 -7.59
CA ASN A 80 5.68 -3.97 -9.02
C ASN A 80 4.49 -3.07 -9.43
N PRO A 81 4.32 -1.88 -8.85
CA PRO A 81 3.24 -0.99 -9.23
C PRO A 81 3.41 -0.57 -10.69
N GLY A 82 2.30 -0.26 -11.37
CA GLY A 82 2.37 0.28 -12.71
C GLY A 82 2.83 1.74 -12.72
N LYS A 83 2.44 2.48 -11.70
CA LYS A 83 2.80 3.90 -11.50
C LYS A 83 2.80 4.21 -10.00
N ILE A 84 3.73 5.07 -9.58
CA ILE A 84 3.72 5.75 -8.30
C ILE A 84 3.64 7.24 -8.64
N ILE A 85 2.52 7.87 -8.31
CA ILE A 85 2.27 9.27 -8.60
C ILE A 85 2.18 10.00 -7.28
N CYS A 86 2.99 11.03 -7.10
CA CYS A 86 3.06 11.85 -5.91
C CYS A 86 2.38 13.20 -6.15
N VAL A 87 1.79 13.75 -5.09
CA VAL A 87 1.15 15.06 -5.10
C VAL A 87 1.93 15.96 -4.15
N GLY A 88 2.80 16.78 -4.70
CA GLY A 88 3.63 17.71 -3.94
C GLY A 88 2.82 18.86 -3.33
N LEU A 89 3.34 19.44 -2.25
CA LEU A 89 2.74 20.57 -1.54
C LEU A 89 1.29 20.32 -1.08
N ASN A 90 0.98 19.06 -0.75
CA ASN A 90 -0.38 18.63 -0.42
C ASN A 90 -0.76 18.82 1.06
N TYR A 91 0.19 19.25 1.90
CA TYR A 91 -0.02 19.54 3.31
C TYR A 91 0.16 21.04 3.57
N SER A 92 -0.87 21.69 4.11
CA SER A 92 -0.89 23.15 4.30
C SER A 92 0.22 23.67 5.20
N GLU A 93 0.61 22.93 6.21
CA GLU A 93 1.71 23.32 7.11
C GLU A 93 3.06 23.27 6.37
N HIS A 94 3.30 22.23 5.59
CA HIS A 94 4.50 22.10 4.77
C HIS A 94 4.63 23.24 3.73
N VAL A 95 3.52 23.64 3.12
CA VAL A 95 3.50 24.81 2.21
C VAL A 95 3.95 26.09 2.93
N LYS A 96 3.50 26.30 4.17
CA LYS A 96 3.89 27.48 4.98
C LYS A 96 5.38 27.44 5.35
N GLU A 97 5.89 26.29 5.76
CA GLU A 97 7.31 26.09 6.12
C GLU A 97 8.26 26.41 4.95
N THR A 98 7.86 26.05 3.75
CA THR A 98 8.66 26.27 2.54
C THR A 98 8.47 27.66 1.94
N ASN A 99 7.67 28.55 2.55
CA ASN A 99 7.31 29.88 2.04
C ASN A 99 6.75 29.86 0.59
N ARG A 100 6.07 28.80 0.22
CA ARG A 100 5.43 28.64 -1.08
C ARG A 100 3.93 29.00 -0.98
N THR A 101 3.32 29.26 -2.11
CA THR A 101 1.87 29.46 -2.24
C THR A 101 1.21 28.16 -2.66
N VAL A 102 -0.02 27.95 -2.20
CA VAL A 102 -0.85 26.86 -2.71
C VAL A 102 -1.20 27.16 -4.15
N GLU A 103 -0.79 26.31 -5.06
CA GLU A 103 -1.11 26.41 -6.47
C GLU A 103 -2.58 26.00 -6.74
N GLU A 104 -3.20 26.58 -7.75
CA GLU A 104 -4.55 26.20 -8.17
C GLU A 104 -4.62 24.75 -8.68
N ASN A 105 -3.55 24.31 -9.35
CA ASN A 105 -3.41 22.95 -9.86
C ASN A 105 -2.43 22.14 -8.98
N PRO A 106 -2.68 20.84 -8.76
CA PRO A 106 -1.78 20.00 -7.99
C PRO A 106 -0.42 19.86 -8.67
N VAL A 107 0.64 19.94 -7.87
CA VAL A 107 2.00 19.61 -8.31
C VAL A 107 2.12 18.08 -8.38
N ILE A 108 2.32 17.54 -9.57
CA ILE A 108 2.36 16.10 -9.80
C ILE A 108 3.77 15.69 -10.23
N PHE A 109 4.31 14.68 -9.58
CA PHE A 109 5.55 14.02 -9.97
C PHE A 109 5.45 12.51 -9.76
N HIS A 110 6.50 11.76 -10.05
CA HIS A 110 6.44 10.31 -9.98
C HIS A 110 7.71 9.71 -9.37
N ARG A 111 7.56 8.52 -8.81
CA ARG A 111 8.65 7.64 -8.36
C ARG A 111 8.69 6.39 -9.23
N PHE A 112 9.86 5.84 -9.39
CA PHE A 112 10.03 4.55 -10.04
C PHE A 112 9.78 3.40 -9.05
N PRO A 113 9.22 2.25 -9.51
CA PRO A 113 9.05 1.07 -8.66
C PRO A 113 10.33 0.63 -7.96
N GLU A 114 11.48 0.80 -8.61
CA GLU A 114 12.80 0.41 -8.13
C GLU A 114 13.31 1.27 -6.96
N SER A 115 12.70 2.43 -6.73
CA SER A 115 13.04 3.28 -5.59
C SER A 115 12.39 2.83 -4.27
N GLN A 116 11.49 1.84 -4.31
CA GLN A 116 10.82 1.37 -3.11
C GLN A 116 11.75 0.56 -2.21
N THR A 117 11.61 0.76 -0.91
CA THR A 117 12.11 -0.15 0.11
C THR A 117 10.95 -0.60 1.01
N ALA A 118 11.11 -1.68 1.74
CA ALA A 118 10.04 -2.27 2.53
C ALA A 118 10.10 -1.88 4.00
N HIS A 119 9.03 -2.21 4.74
CA HIS A 119 8.99 -2.08 6.19
C HIS A 119 10.17 -2.79 6.84
N LEU A 120 10.83 -2.14 7.81
CA LEU A 120 12.02 -2.58 8.52
C LEU A 120 13.30 -2.72 7.66
N GLN A 121 13.26 -2.33 6.40
CA GLN A 121 14.46 -2.24 5.58
C GLN A 121 15.08 -0.85 5.67
N SER A 122 16.41 -0.78 5.58
CA SER A 122 17.14 0.48 5.65
C SER A 122 16.97 1.29 4.36
N ILE A 123 16.69 2.57 4.52
CA ILE A 123 16.78 3.54 3.43
C ILE A 123 18.28 3.87 3.23
N GLN A 124 18.73 3.84 1.99
CA GLN A 124 20.12 4.12 1.66
C GLN A 124 20.30 5.59 1.31
N ARG A 125 21.03 6.31 2.17
CA ARG A 125 21.44 7.68 1.87
C ARG A 125 22.47 7.66 0.72
N PRO A 126 22.25 8.44 -0.35
CA PRO A 126 23.24 8.54 -1.43
C PRO A 126 24.54 9.19 -0.92
N ILE A 127 25.69 8.75 -1.46
CA ILE A 127 27.01 9.31 -1.12
C ILE A 127 27.10 10.80 -1.52
N ALA A 128 26.35 11.19 -2.55
CA ALA A 128 26.40 12.54 -3.11
C ALA A 128 25.73 13.61 -2.22
N SER A 129 24.98 13.24 -1.19
CA SER A 129 24.26 14.18 -0.32
C SER A 129 24.22 13.72 1.13
N ASP A 130 24.44 14.66 2.04
CA ASP A 130 24.24 14.47 3.49
C ASP A 130 22.81 14.85 3.93
N ASN A 131 22.03 15.43 3.04
CA ASN A 131 20.69 15.93 3.30
C ASN A 131 19.64 14.86 2.94
N LEU A 132 19.53 13.83 3.78
CA LEU A 132 18.43 12.88 3.72
C LEU A 132 17.39 13.28 4.74
N ASP A 133 16.16 13.47 4.29
CA ASP A 133 15.03 13.77 5.14
C ASP A 133 13.97 12.68 5.01
N PHE A 134 12.90 12.75 5.80
CA PHE A 134 11.76 11.85 5.70
C PHE A 134 10.49 12.64 5.39
N GLU A 135 9.62 12.05 4.59
CA GLU A 135 8.32 12.61 4.26
C GLU A 135 7.23 11.56 4.48
N GLY A 136 6.60 11.60 5.67
CA GLY A 136 5.53 10.68 6.04
C GLY A 136 4.26 10.97 5.25
N GLU A 137 3.86 10.03 4.39
CA GLU A 137 2.80 10.18 3.43
C GLU A 137 1.70 9.11 3.56
N MET A 138 0.53 9.42 3.05
CA MET A 138 -0.56 8.46 2.87
C MET A 138 -0.59 7.98 1.41
N ALA A 139 -0.22 6.74 1.18
CA ALA A 139 -0.39 6.12 -0.13
C ALA A 139 -1.84 5.67 -0.34
N VAL A 140 -2.40 6.06 -1.48
CA VAL A 140 -3.73 5.64 -1.95
C VAL A 140 -3.56 4.55 -2.98
N ILE A 141 -4.14 3.37 -2.73
CA ILE A 141 -4.04 2.23 -3.63
C ILE A 141 -5.27 2.20 -4.54
N MET A 142 -5.02 2.37 -5.83
CA MET A 142 -6.09 2.34 -6.85
C MET A 142 -6.52 0.90 -7.14
N GLY A 143 -7.82 0.66 -7.11
CA GLY A 143 -8.44 -0.65 -7.36
C GLY A 143 -9.21 -0.73 -8.68
N GLU A 144 -9.65 0.42 -9.20
CA GLU A 144 -10.42 0.49 -10.43
C GLU A 144 -9.74 1.45 -11.42
N ALA A 145 -9.66 1.03 -12.68
CA ALA A 145 -9.22 1.90 -13.76
C ALA A 145 -10.25 3.02 -14.02
N GLY A 146 -9.77 4.18 -14.47
CA GLY A 146 -10.67 5.28 -14.81
C GLY A 146 -9.97 6.39 -15.54
N LYS A 147 -10.78 7.22 -16.21
CA LYS A 147 -10.37 8.47 -16.89
C LYS A 147 -11.51 9.48 -16.75
N HIS A 148 -11.17 10.74 -16.50
CA HIS A 148 -12.16 11.81 -16.28
C HIS A 148 -13.16 11.47 -15.16
N ILE A 149 -12.64 10.89 -14.07
CA ILE A 149 -13.42 10.50 -12.90
C ILE A 149 -13.92 11.77 -12.22
N LYS A 150 -15.22 11.85 -11.96
CA LYS A 150 -15.79 12.96 -11.21
C LYS A 150 -15.43 12.87 -9.73
N PRO A 151 -15.32 13.99 -9.00
CA PRO A 151 -14.98 14.00 -7.57
C PRO A 151 -15.89 13.08 -6.73
N GLU A 152 -17.19 13.07 -7.01
CA GLU A 152 -18.17 12.23 -6.29
C GLU A 152 -17.98 10.73 -6.50
N ASP A 153 -17.27 10.34 -7.54
CA ASP A 153 -16.98 8.93 -7.86
C ASP A 153 -15.56 8.52 -7.47
N ALA A 154 -14.67 9.46 -7.13
CA ALA A 154 -13.26 9.20 -6.93
C ALA A 154 -12.98 8.11 -5.89
N LEU A 155 -13.68 8.12 -4.76
CA LEU A 155 -13.49 7.13 -3.69
C LEU A 155 -13.85 5.70 -4.08
N LYS A 156 -14.69 5.50 -5.11
CA LYS A 156 -15.04 4.16 -5.62
C LYS A 156 -13.88 3.47 -6.31
N HIS A 157 -12.89 4.25 -6.77
CA HIS A 157 -11.69 3.74 -7.42
C HIS A 157 -10.58 3.33 -6.46
N ILE A 158 -10.74 3.60 -5.16
CA ILE A 158 -9.77 3.30 -4.12
C ILE A 158 -10.06 1.93 -3.50
N VAL A 159 -9.04 1.08 -3.42
CA VAL A 159 -9.16 -0.24 -2.78
C VAL A 159 -8.59 -0.27 -1.37
N GLY A 160 -7.72 0.66 -1.03
CA GLY A 160 -7.11 0.76 0.29
C GLY A 160 -6.08 1.87 0.41
N TYR A 161 -5.46 1.90 1.57
CA TYR A 161 -4.47 2.91 1.94
C TYR A 161 -3.26 2.25 2.59
N SER A 162 -2.13 2.91 2.53
CA SER A 162 -0.91 2.49 3.23
C SER A 162 -0.15 3.72 3.74
N CYS A 163 0.75 3.52 4.70
CA CYS A 163 1.76 4.50 5.01
C CYS A 163 2.87 4.43 3.96
N TYR A 164 3.45 5.56 3.66
CA TYR A 164 4.57 5.69 2.74
C TYR A 164 5.57 6.70 3.33
N ASN A 165 6.81 6.58 2.98
CA ASN A 165 7.84 7.60 3.22
C ASN A 165 8.42 7.95 1.86
N GLU A 166 8.26 9.20 1.46
CA GLU A 166 8.67 9.69 0.17
C GLU A 166 10.15 10.06 0.12
#